data_3b0e1ad6819f3fc9cd5241435d3381a6
#
_entry.id   3b0e1ad6819f3fc9cd5241435d3381a6
#
_cell.length_a   1.000
_cell.length_b   1.000
_cell.length_c   1.000
_cell.angle_alpha   90.00
_cell.angle_beta   90.00
_cell.angle_gamma   90.00
#
_symmetry.space_group_name_H-M   'P 1'
#
loop_
_entity.id
_entity.type
_entity.pdbx_description
1 polymer ?
#
loop_
_entity_poly.entity_id
_entity_poly.type
_entity_poly.pdbx_seq_one_letter_code
_entity_poly.pdbx_strand_id
1 'polypeptide(L)'
;MLIKNACIENNEELKCIRIEDGKFKEIRKDLEPYAQEEVMDLEGKLVLPPFVESHVHLDTCLTAGQPHWNMSGTLFEGIERWEERKEFLTKKDVMDRVNKVIRMQASHGVQHVRTHVDINDPFG
;
A
#
# COMPACT_ATOMS: atom_id res chain seq x y z
N MET A 1 -9.11 -20.76 -7.38
CA MET A 1 -9.82 -20.23 -6.19
C MET A 1 -11.16 -19.64 -6.62
N LEU A 2 -12.23 -19.92 -5.88
CA LEU A 2 -13.55 -19.34 -6.09
C LEU A 2 -13.91 -18.44 -4.89
N ILE A 3 -14.17 -17.17 -5.17
CA ILE A 3 -14.72 -16.22 -4.21
C ILE A 3 -16.24 -16.20 -4.40
N LYS A 4 -17.01 -16.36 -3.32
CA LYS A 4 -18.48 -16.33 -3.33
C LYS A 4 -19.00 -15.12 -2.57
N ASN A 5 -20.21 -14.69 -2.89
CA ASN A 5 -20.93 -13.62 -2.21
C ASN A 5 -20.17 -12.29 -2.13
N ALA A 6 -19.46 -11.94 -3.21
CA ALA A 6 -18.73 -10.68 -3.33
C ALA A 6 -19.68 -9.54 -3.73
N CYS A 7 -19.65 -8.42 -2.99
CA CYS A 7 -20.25 -7.16 -3.41
C CYS A 7 -19.25 -6.41 -4.29
N ILE A 8 -19.55 -6.21 -5.57
CA ILE A 8 -18.71 -5.48 -6.52
C ILE A 8 -19.37 -4.14 -6.86
N GLU A 9 -18.62 -3.07 -6.84
CA GLU A 9 -19.10 -1.74 -7.22
C GLU A 9 -20.34 -1.26 -6.46
N ASN A 10 -20.48 -1.68 -5.21
CA ASN A 10 -21.61 -1.33 -4.36
C ASN A 10 -22.97 -1.77 -4.95
N ASN A 11 -22.97 -2.83 -5.75
CA ASN A 11 -24.16 -3.42 -6.33
C ASN A 11 -24.85 -4.32 -5.30
N GLU A 12 -26.18 -4.26 -5.21
CA GLU A 12 -26.96 -5.13 -4.31
C GLU A 12 -26.87 -6.62 -4.71
N GLU A 13 -26.61 -6.90 -5.99
CA GLU A 13 -26.45 -8.27 -6.46
C GLU A 13 -25.06 -8.81 -6.20
N LEU A 14 -24.94 -9.76 -5.28
CA LEU A 14 -23.68 -10.44 -4.97
C LEU A 14 -23.21 -11.28 -6.15
N LYS A 15 -21.90 -11.35 -6.35
CA LYS A 15 -21.25 -12.08 -7.43
C LYS A 15 -20.31 -13.15 -6.89
N CYS A 16 -20.08 -14.15 -7.73
CA CYS A 16 -18.97 -15.10 -7.58
C CYS A 16 -17.83 -14.71 -8.53
N ILE A 17 -16.59 -14.83 -8.06
CA ILE A 17 -15.39 -14.51 -8.83
C ILE A 17 -14.49 -15.73 -8.83
N ARG A 18 -14.20 -16.31 -9.99
CA ARG A 18 -13.20 -17.37 -10.14
C ARG A 18 -11.86 -16.78 -10.56
N ILE A 19 -10.83 -17.15 -9.85
CA ILE A 19 -9.44 -16.71 -10.09
C ILE A 19 -8.61 -17.94 -10.48
N GLU A 20 -7.97 -17.86 -11.66
CA GLU A 20 -7.01 -18.83 -12.17
C GLU A 20 -5.73 -18.11 -12.59
N ASP A 21 -4.58 -18.62 -12.22
CA ASP A 21 -3.27 -18.06 -12.56
C ASP A 21 -3.13 -16.55 -12.25
N GLY A 22 -3.72 -16.12 -11.12
CA GLY A 22 -3.70 -14.73 -10.68
C GLY A 22 -4.57 -13.78 -11.51
N LYS A 23 -5.49 -14.31 -12.33
CA LYS A 23 -6.39 -13.53 -13.18
C LYS A 23 -7.85 -13.89 -12.92
N PHE A 24 -8.72 -12.91 -13.12
CA PHE A 24 -10.16 -13.15 -13.13
C PHE A 24 -10.53 -13.99 -14.35
N LYS A 25 -11.02 -15.20 -14.10
CA LYS A 25 -11.47 -16.12 -15.13
C LYS A 25 -12.94 -15.92 -15.47
N GLU A 26 -13.77 -15.84 -14.44
CA GLU A 26 -15.21 -15.65 -14.53
C GLU A 26 -15.71 -14.76 -13.40
N ILE A 27 -16.69 -13.91 -13.71
CA ILE A 27 -17.47 -13.16 -12.70
C ILE A 27 -18.93 -13.35 -13.07
N ARG A 28 -19.69 -14.07 -12.23
CA ARG A 28 -21.11 -14.40 -12.43
C ARG A 28 -21.87 -14.32 -11.12
N LYS A 29 -23.19 -14.33 -11.21
CA LYS A 29 -24.08 -14.41 -10.03
C LYS A 29 -23.86 -15.70 -9.25
N ASP A 30 -23.84 -16.83 -9.96
CA ASP A 30 -23.70 -18.15 -9.38
C ASP A 30 -22.59 -18.91 -10.10
N LEU A 31 -21.67 -19.50 -9.33
CA LEU A 31 -20.62 -20.41 -9.79
C LEU A 31 -20.53 -21.57 -8.80
N GLU A 32 -20.49 -22.78 -9.33
CA GLU A 32 -20.21 -23.98 -8.53
C GLU A 32 -18.70 -24.21 -8.44
N PRO A 33 -18.16 -24.58 -7.26
CA PRO A 33 -16.76 -24.88 -7.12
C PRO A 33 -16.38 -26.13 -7.91
N TYR A 34 -15.19 -26.12 -8.49
CA TYR A 34 -14.59 -27.34 -9.04
C TYR A 34 -14.14 -28.28 -7.93
N ALA A 35 -13.91 -29.54 -8.27
CA ALA A 35 -13.39 -30.52 -7.32
C ALA A 35 -12.04 -30.01 -6.75
N GLN A 36 -11.95 -29.92 -5.42
CA GLN A 36 -10.79 -29.42 -4.67
C GLN A 36 -10.44 -27.94 -4.89
N GLU A 37 -11.33 -27.15 -5.50
CA GLU A 37 -11.14 -25.70 -5.61
C GLU A 37 -11.24 -25.06 -4.23
N GLU A 38 -10.27 -24.21 -3.89
CA GLU A 38 -10.34 -23.36 -2.69
C GLU A 38 -11.51 -22.39 -2.82
N VAL A 39 -12.36 -22.33 -1.80
CA VAL A 39 -13.55 -21.46 -1.77
C VAL A 39 -13.44 -20.48 -0.61
N MET A 40 -13.64 -19.19 -0.91
CA MET A 40 -13.73 -18.12 0.07
C MET A 40 -15.10 -17.45 -0.02
N ASP A 41 -15.87 -17.47 1.07
CA ASP A 41 -17.14 -16.74 1.14
C ASP A 41 -16.90 -15.35 1.75
N LEU A 42 -17.27 -14.29 1.04
CA LEU A 42 -17.13 -12.92 1.49
C LEU A 42 -18.34 -12.41 2.28
N GLU A 43 -19.42 -13.18 2.37
CA GLU A 43 -20.60 -12.80 3.15
C GLU A 43 -21.14 -11.39 2.81
N GLY A 44 -21.06 -10.99 1.56
CA GLY A 44 -21.49 -9.68 1.09
C GLY A 44 -20.46 -8.56 1.26
N LYS A 45 -19.24 -8.87 1.68
CA LYS A 45 -18.17 -7.84 1.79
C LYS A 45 -17.84 -7.23 0.44
N LEU A 46 -17.53 -5.94 0.47
CA LEU A 46 -17.18 -5.16 -0.71
C LEU A 46 -15.81 -5.57 -1.25
N VAL A 47 -15.74 -5.80 -2.55
CA VAL A 47 -14.49 -6.02 -3.30
C VAL A 47 -14.18 -4.76 -4.09
N LEU A 48 -13.00 -4.21 -3.84
CA LEU A 48 -12.50 -3.00 -4.49
C LEU A 48 -11.21 -3.29 -5.25
N PRO A 49 -10.89 -2.49 -6.27
CA PRO A 49 -9.53 -2.44 -6.79
C PRO A 49 -8.54 -2.07 -5.68
N PRO A 50 -7.27 -2.46 -5.78
CA PRO A 50 -6.26 -2.06 -4.81
C PRO A 50 -6.11 -0.53 -4.79
N PHE A 51 -5.76 0.00 -3.62
CA PHE A 51 -5.46 1.41 -3.48
C PHE A 51 -4.16 1.77 -4.19
N VAL A 52 -4.11 3.02 -4.64
CA VAL A 52 -2.92 3.61 -5.29
C VAL A 52 -2.42 4.76 -4.43
N GLU A 53 -1.18 4.65 -3.96
CA GLU A 53 -0.48 5.79 -3.37
C GLU A 53 0.21 6.56 -4.48
N SER A 54 -0.37 7.69 -4.85
CA SER A 54 0.07 8.48 -6.01
C SER A 54 1.22 9.45 -5.69
N HIS A 55 1.50 9.73 -4.40
CA HIS A 55 2.52 10.69 -3.99
C HIS A 55 3.04 10.39 -2.59
N VAL A 56 4.18 9.77 -2.48
CA VAL A 56 4.88 9.52 -1.22
C VAL A 56 6.38 9.76 -1.40
N HIS A 57 7.04 10.20 -0.34
CA HIS A 57 8.49 10.27 -0.24
C HIS A 57 8.97 9.13 0.66
N LEU A 58 9.25 7.96 0.07
CA LEU A 58 9.66 6.77 0.83
C LEU A 58 10.99 6.96 1.55
N ASP A 59 11.87 7.78 1.00
CA ASP A 59 13.17 8.12 1.57
C ASP A 59 13.04 8.90 2.89
N THR A 60 12.02 9.76 3.04
CA THR A 60 11.77 10.56 4.25
C THR A 60 10.82 9.90 5.25
N CYS A 61 10.09 8.86 4.85
CA CYS A 61 9.15 8.20 5.74
C CYS A 61 9.83 7.64 7.00
N LEU A 62 9.09 7.64 8.13
CA LEU A 62 9.51 7.09 9.43
C LEU A 62 10.75 7.79 10.03
N THR A 63 10.95 9.06 9.73
CA THR A 63 12.04 9.88 10.30
C THR A 63 11.56 10.88 11.35
N ALA A 64 10.28 10.95 11.64
CA ALA A 64 9.74 11.87 12.63
C ALA A 64 10.44 11.72 13.99
N GLY A 65 10.87 12.85 14.56
CA GLY A 65 11.64 12.89 15.80
C GLY A 65 13.13 12.56 15.64
N GLN A 66 13.65 12.46 14.43
CA GLN A 66 15.06 12.13 14.15
C GLN A 66 15.73 13.23 13.31
N PRO A 67 16.81 13.88 13.81
CA PRO A 67 17.33 13.83 15.20
C PRO A 67 16.43 14.58 16.19
N HIS A 68 15.58 15.49 15.72
CA HIS A 68 14.71 16.32 16.54
C HIS A 68 13.27 16.32 16.02
N TRP A 69 12.33 16.65 16.90
CA TRP A 69 10.92 16.83 16.51
C TRP A 69 10.71 18.18 15.81
N ASN A 70 9.79 18.21 14.87
CA ASN A 70 9.20 19.45 14.37
C ASN A 70 8.20 19.97 15.44
N MET A 71 8.63 20.93 16.23
CA MET A 71 7.88 21.44 17.38
C MET A 71 6.83 22.49 16.99
N SER A 72 7.11 23.27 15.94
CA SER A 72 6.18 24.31 15.46
C SER A 72 5.08 23.77 14.54
N GLY A 73 5.25 22.56 13.99
CA GLY A 73 4.39 21.98 12.99
C GLY A 73 4.45 22.68 11.62
N THR A 74 5.39 23.61 11.43
CA THR A 74 5.52 24.32 10.15
C THR A 74 6.28 23.50 9.13
N LEU A 75 6.01 23.77 7.84
CA LEU A 75 6.74 23.17 6.73
C LEU A 75 8.25 23.51 6.79
N PHE A 76 8.58 24.74 7.11
CA PHE A 76 9.97 25.20 7.14
C PHE A 76 10.80 24.46 8.20
N GLU A 77 10.28 24.32 9.42
CA GLU A 77 10.96 23.52 10.43
C GLU A 77 11.03 22.03 10.01
N GLY A 78 10.00 21.51 9.34
CA GLY A 78 10.02 20.15 8.79
C GLY A 78 11.18 19.95 7.79
N ILE A 79 11.43 20.92 6.93
CA ILE A 79 12.54 20.92 5.98
C ILE A 79 13.88 20.95 6.75
N GLU A 80 14.02 21.82 7.76
CA GLU A 80 15.23 21.87 8.60
C GLU A 80 15.52 20.53 9.29
N ARG A 81 14.49 19.90 9.87
CA ARG A 81 14.62 18.57 10.50
C ARG A 81 15.06 17.50 9.50
N TRP A 82 14.56 17.59 8.25
CA TRP A 82 14.99 16.68 7.20
C TRP A 82 16.45 16.92 6.79
N GLU A 83 16.89 18.17 6.64
CA GLU A 83 18.29 18.50 6.35
C GLU A 83 19.22 17.96 7.45
N GLU A 84 18.88 18.14 8.73
CA GLU A 84 19.64 17.57 9.85
C GLU A 84 19.68 16.02 9.77
N ARG A 85 18.58 15.38 9.35
CA ARG A 85 18.52 13.92 9.25
C ARG A 85 19.38 13.36 8.12
N LYS A 86 19.56 14.10 7.03
CA LYS A 86 20.38 13.71 5.88
C LYS A 86 21.83 13.38 6.29
N GLU A 87 22.40 14.08 7.24
CA GLU A 87 23.76 13.83 7.71
C GLU A 87 23.98 12.41 8.27
N PHE A 88 22.91 11.76 8.68
CA PHE A 88 22.94 10.42 9.30
C PHE A 88 22.36 9.34 8.38
N LEU A 89 22.06 9.65 7.14
CA LEU A 89 21.50 8.68 6.22
C LEU A 89 22.55 7.63 5.81
N THR A 90 22.13 6.40 5.80
CA THR A 90 22.87 5.31 5.18
C THR A 90 21.94 4.55 4.24
N LYS A 91 22.52 3.92 3.23
CA LYS A 91 21.75 3.06 2.32
C LYS A 91 20.92 2.01 3.08
N LYS A 92 21.50 1.44 4.14
CA LYS A 92 20.82 0.46 4.98
C LYS A 92 19.62 1.07 5.70
N ASP A 93 19.77 2.23 6.33
CA ASP A 93 18.69 2.94 7.01
C ASP A 93 17.53 3.23 6.06
N VAL A 94 17.82 3.80 4.89
CA VAL A 94 16.80 4.10 3.88
C VAL A 94 16.08 2.83 3.45
N MET A 95 16.82 1.77 3.10
CA MET A 95 16.22 0.50 2.64
C MET A 95 15.35 -0.16 3.70
N ASP A 96 15.76 -0.14 4.96
CA ASP A 96 14.98 -0.72 6.06
C ASP A 96 13.64 0.03 6.25
N ARG A 97 13.67 1.38 6.22
CA ARG A 97 12.48 2.21 6.32
C ARG A 97 11.55 2.06 5.12
N VAL A 98 12.08 2.10 3.91
CA VAL A 98 11.33 1.90 2.67
C VAL A 98 10.61 0.54 2.68
N ASN A 99 11.32 -0.54 2.98
CA ASN A 99 10.72 -1.87 3.07
C ASN A 99 9.61 -1.94 4.13
N LYS A 100 9.80 -1.29 5.27
CA LYS A 100 8.78 -1.24 6.32
C LYS A 100 7.53 -0.49 5.85
N VAL A 101 7.69 0.67 5.20
CA VAL A 101 6.57 1.48 4.70
C VAL A 101 5.80 0.73 3.60
N ILE A 102 6.50 0.12 2.65
CA ILE A 102 5.86 -0.67 1.58
C ILE A 102 5.01 -1.80 2.18
N ARG A 103 5.54 -2.53 3.18
CA ARG A 103 4.77 -3.58 3.87
C ARG A 103 3.56 -3.02 4.61
N MET A 104 3.69 -1.87 5.25
CA MET A 104 2.57 -1.20 5.91
C MET A 104 1.50 -0.79 4.89
N GLN A 105 1.88 -0.19 3.77
CA GLN A 105 0.95 0.18 2.70
C GLN A 105 0.25 -1.06 2.12
N ALA A 106 1.00 -2.11 1.81
CA ALA A 106 0.44 -3.37 1.30
C ALA A 106 -0.55 -4.00 2.28
N SER A 107 -0.28 -3.97 3.59
CA SER A 107 -1.21 -4.49 4.61
C SER A 107 -2.51 -3.69 4.72
N HIS A 108 -2.57 -2.47 4.17
CA HIS A 108 -3.75 -1.63 4.08
C HIS A 108 -4.37 -1.60 2.67
N GLY A 109 -3.95 -2.53 1.78
CA GLY A 109 -4.53 -2.68 0.44
C GLY A 109 -3.92 -1.78 -0.64
N VAL A 110 -2.83 -1.06 -0.35
CA VAL A 110 -2.09 -0.29 -1.36
C VAL A 110 -1.17 -1.23 -2.13
N GLN A 111 -1.39 -1.37 -3.44
CA GLN A 111 -0.58 -2.25 -4.30
C GLN A 111 0.22 -1.49 -5.37
N HIS A 112 -0.08 -0.22 -5.56
CA HIS A 112 0.63 0.64 -6.50
C HIS A 112 1.14 1.86 -5.76
N VAL A 113 2.43 2.11 -5.86
CA VAL A 113 3.09 3.22 -5.16
C VAL A 113 3.90 4.04 -6.15
N ARG A 114 3.66 5.35 -6.16
CA ARG A 114 4.50 6.32 -6.86
C ARG A 114 5.30 7.10 -5.83
N THR A 115 6.59 6.81 -5.73
CA THR A 115 7.49 7.52 -4.82
C THR A 115 8.21 8.67 -5.54
N HIS A 116 8.46 9.73 -4.78
CA HIS A 116 9.46 10.75 -5.08
C HIS A 116 10.66 10.52 -4.20
N VAL A 117 11.83 10.92 -4.65
CA VAL A 117 13.10 10.84 -3.91
C VAL A 117 13.73 12.21 -3.93
N ASP A 118 14.18 12.67 -2.79
CA ASP A 118 14.95 13.91 -2.66
C ASP A 118 16.37 13.66 -3.15
N ILE A 119 16.66 14.15 -4.37
CA ILE A 119 17.96 14.00 -5.03
C ILE A 119 18.85 15.24 -4.83
N ASN A 120 18.34 16.28 -4.19
CA ASN A 120 19.10 17.50 -3.91
C ASN A 120 19.82 17.33 -2.58
N ASP A 121 20.79 16.42 -2.55
CA ASP A 121 21.59 16.13 -1.38
C ASP A 121 22.92 16.90 -1.43
N PRO A 122 23.15 17.85 -0.52
CA PRO A 122 24.41 18.58 -0.46
C PRO A 122 25.59 17.73 0.03
N PHE A 123 25.32 16.55 0.57
CA PHE A 123 26.34 15.65 1.12
C PHE A 123 26.75 14.52 0.15
N GLY A 124 26.12 14.39 -1.00
CA GLY A 124 26.49 13.48 -2.10
C GLY A 124 25.80 12.16 -2.13
#